data_b4f91d327b200a2db9fcc5479ea0e8db
#
_entry.id   b4f91d327b200a2db9fcc5479ea0e8db
#
_cell.length_a   1.000
_cell.length_b   1.000
_cell.length_c   1.000
_cell.angle_alpha   90.00
_cell.angle_beta   90.00
_cell.angle_gamma   90.00
#
_symmetry.space_group_name_H-M   'P 1'
#
loop_
_entity.id
_entity.type
_entity.pdbx_description
1 polymer ?
#
loop_
_entity_poly.entity_id
_entity_poly.type
_entity_poly.pdbx_seq_one_letter_code
_entity_poly.pdbx_strand_id
1 'polypeptide(L)'
;TALFLYKGFKVKVYDPYPIDEAIFKKRISANLNDLLALDGNSEHNHSLQDVLLNLEISNHLKDAVSDVDFIQENAPERLDLKQKLYQEITSYCPEHTIIASSSSGLKVSDFQKEAQHPERILLGHPFNPPHLLPLVEIVGGNLTSPQVLKQASEFYKQLGKNPIVLNKEVKGHVANRLQAALWREAFSLVEQGVCSAEDVDIAITSGPGLRWALFGPYINMQLANQKGFKEAIHHLGPPMTEWWNDMQAFQHSDETTDLLEAETNQWLTQYKDIDLYQTRDKGLVDILKLRQQLKLD
;
A
#
# COMPACT_ATOMS: atom_id res chain seq x y z
N THR A 1 -0.46 -11.05 -6.56
CA THR A 1 -0.24 -12.12 -7.57
C THR A 1 0.95 -11.79 -8.48
N ALA A 2 0.91 -10.71 -9.31
CA ALA A 2 1.95 -10.44 -10.32
C ALA A 2 3.37 -10.40 -9.74
N LEU A 3 3.59 -9.70 -8.62
CA LEU A 3 4.91 -9.62 -7.98
C LEU A 3 5.44 -10.99 -7.53
N PHE A 4 4.61 -11.84 -6.95
CA PHE A 4 5.02 -13.18 -6.51
C PHE A 4 5.44 -14.05 -7.72
N LEU A 5 4.64 -14.03 -8.77
CA LEU A 5 4.96 -14.71 -10.02
C LEU A 5 6.26 -14.18 -10.63
N TYR A 6 6.44 -12.87 -10.66
CA TYR A 6 7.65 -12.21 -11.16
C TYR A 6 8.92 -12.65 -10.41
N LYS A 7 8.80 -12.87 -9.10
CA LYS A 7 9.90 -13.39 -8.27
C LYS A 7 10.03 -14.92 -8.29
N GLY A 8 9.32 -15.61 -9.20
CA GLY A 8 9.45 -17.05 -9.45
C GLY A 8 8.66 -17.95 -8.49
N PHE A 9 7.79 -17.38 -7.64
CA PHE A 9 6.94 -18.19 -6.78
C PHE A 9 5.79 -18.84 -7.53
N LYS A 10 5.40 -20.05 -7.10
CA LYS A 10 4.13 -20.66 -7.51
C LYS A 10 3.01 -19.95 -6.76
N VAL A 11 1.97 -19.53 -7.45
CA VAL A 11 0.88 -18.73 -6.87
C VAL A 11 -0.45 -19.39 -7.15
N LYS A 12 -1.18 -19.72 -6.09
CA LYS A 12 -2.57 -20.11 -6.15
C LYS A 12 -3.45 -18.92 -5.84
N VAL A 13 -4.51 -18.74 -6.61
CA VAL A 13 -5.48 -17.66 -6.44
C VAL A 13 -6.85 -18.26 -6.23
N TYR A 14 -7.56 -17.77 -5.23
CA TYR A 14 -8.95 -18.12 -4.93
C TYR A 14 -9.77 -16.85 -4.75
N ASP A 15 -10.96 -16.84 -5.31
CA ASP A 15 -12.02 -15.88 -5.05
C ASP A 15 -13.33 -16.65 -4.90
N PRO A 16 -14.22 -16.32 -3.94
CA PRO A 16 -15.52 -16.98 -3.82
C PRO A 16 -16.44 -16.73 -5.01
N TYR A 17 -16.14 -15.72 -5.82
CA TYR A 17 -16.83 -15.45 -7.08
C TYR A 17 -16.04 -15.98 -8.28
N PRO A 18 -16.71 -16.37 -9.38
CA PRO A 18 -16.04 -16.85 -10.58
C PRO A 18 -15.03 -15.85 -11.12
N ILE A 19 -13.81 -16.29 -11.33
CA ILE A 19 -12.73 -15.48 -11.93
C ILE A 19 -12.81 -15.67 -13.46
N ASP A 20 -12.99 -14.56 -14.19
CA ASP A 20 -12.75 -14.56 -15.64
C ASP A 20 -11.24 -14.66 -15.87
N GLU A 21 -10.79 -15.85 -16.23
CA GLU A 21 -9.38 -16.18 -16.37
C GLU A 21 -8.67 -15.32 -17.42
N ALA A 22 -9.36 -14.98 -18.53
CA ALA A 22 -8.79 -14.18 -19.61
C ALA A 22 -8.55 -12.73 -19.16
N ILE A 23 -9.53 -12.14 -18.51
CA ILE A 23 -9.43 -10.78 -17.95
C ILE A 23 -8.38 -10.74 -16.85
N PHE A 24 -8.37 -11.74 -15.95
CA PHE A 24 -7.42 -11.84 -14.86
C PHE A 24 -5.97 -11.94 -15.38
N LYS A 25 -5.69 -12.86 -16.31
CA LYS A 25 -4.37 -13.02 -16.93
C LYS A 25 -3.92 -11.76 -17.68
N LYS A 26 -4.84 -11.06 -18.36
CA LYS A 26 -4.54 -9.79 -19.03
C LYS A 26 -4.06 -8.73 -18.03
N ARG A 27 -4.74 -8.59 -16.86
CA ARG A 27 -4.33 -7.65 -15.79
C ARG A 27 -2.98 -8.03 -15.18
N ILE A 28 -2.76 -9.32 -14.92
CA ILE A 28 -1.47 -9.79 -14.41
C ILE A 28 -0.34 -9.50 -15.40
N SER A 29 -0.57 -9.73 -16.70
CA SER A 29 0.42 -9.44 -17.75
C SER A 29 0.77 -7.94 -17.82
N ALA A 30 -0.21 -7.05 -17.65
CA ALA A 30 0.07 -5.61 -17.59
C ALA A 30 1.00 -5.27 -16.41
N ASN A 31 0.69 -5.75 -15.21
CA ASN A 31 1.52 -5.53 -14.02
C ASN A 31 2.92 -6.16 -14.15
N LEU A 32 3.05 -7.30 -14.84
CA LEU A 32 4.34 -7.93 -15.12
C LEU A 32 5.19 -7.07 -16.09
N ASN A 33 4.57 -6.42 -17.06
CA ASN A 33 5.26 -5.50 -17.96
C ASN A 33 5.83 -4.29 -17.20
N ASP A 34 5.11 -3.74 -16.22
CA ASP A 34 5.62 -2.65 -15.40
C ASP A 34 6.85 -3.09 -14.57
N LEU A 35 6.82 -4.31 -14.00
CA LEU A 35 7.95 -4.89 -13.27
C LEU A 35 9.17 -5.13 -14.19
N LEU A 36 8.95 -5.64 -15.39
CA LEU A 36 10.01 -5.81 -16.40
C LEU A 36 10.60 -4.45 -16.82
N ALA A 37 9.74 -3.44 -16.98
CA ALA A 37 10.19 -2.08 -17.27
C ALA A 37 11.04 -1.52 -16.14
N LEU A 38 10.70 -1.78 -14.88
CA LEU A 38 11.46 -1.33 -13.70
C LEU A 38 12.88 -1.94 -13.67
N ASP A 39 13.01 -3.26 -13.90
CA ASP A 39 14.30 -3.97 -13.87
C ASP A 39 15.17 -3.75 -15.11
N GLY A 40 14.68 -3.00 -16.10
CA GLY A 40 15.44 -2.69 -17.32
C GLY A 40 15.72 -3.88 -18.23
N ASN A 41 14.89 -4.92 -18.19
CA ASN A 41 15.02 -6.18 -18.95
C ASN A 41 16.31 -6.99 -18.70
N SER A 42 17.03 -6.74 -17.58
CA SER A 42 18.40 -7.20 -17.44
C SER A 42 18.60 -8.58 -16.79
N GLU A 43 17.61 -9.14 -16.11
CA GLU A 43 17.85 -10.39 -15.36
C GLU A 43 16.83 -11.54 -15.57
N HIS A 44 15.69 -11.30 -16.18
CA HIS A 44 14.68 -12.35 -16.35
C HIS A 44 14.54 -12.79 -17.80
N ASN A 45 15.22 -13.90 -18.17
CA ASN A 45 15.07 -14.58 -19.45
C ASN A 45 13.73 -15.34 -19.61
N HIS A 46 12.77 -15.14 -18.69
CA HIS A 46 11.48 -15.82 -18.75
C HIS A 46 10.48 -15.01 -19.57
N SER A 47 9.85 -15.65 -20.54
CA SER A 47 8.72 -15.06 -21.24
C SER A 47 7.54 -14.85 -20.27
N LEU A 48 6.65 -13.89 -20.56
CA LEU A 48 5.42 -13.73 -19.78
C LEU A 48 4.61 -15.03 -19.69
N GLN A 49 4.69 -15.87 -20.73
CA GLN A 49 4.02 -17.18 -20.77
C GLN A 49 4.62 -18.13 -19.74
N ASP A 50 5.96 -18.18 -19.63
CA ASP A 50 6.64 -19.06 -18.65
C ASP A 50 6.30 -18.64 -17.20
N VAL A 51 6.25 -17.33 -16.93
CA VAL A 51 5.86 -16.79 -15.61
C VAL A 51 4.43 -17.20 -15.26
N LEU A 52 3.51 -17.15 -16.22
CA LEU A 52 2.11 -17.52 -16.04
C LEU A 52 1.89 -19.04 -15.84
N LEU A 53 2.85 -19.90 -16.15
CA LEU A 53 2.79 -21.34 -15.84
C LEU A 53 2.81 -21.61 -14.33
N ASN A 54 3.31 -20.67 -13.53
CA ASN A 54 3.33 -20.76 -12.08
C ASN A 54 2.02 -20.25 -11.43
N LEU A 55 1.02 -19.86 -12.22
CA LEU A 55 -0.28 -19.39 -11.77
C LEU A 55 -1.31 -20.51 -11.81
N GLU A 56 -1.94 -20.79 -10.68
CA GLU A 56 -3.09 -21.68 -10.56
C GLU A 56 -4.30 -20.90 -10.05
N ILE A 57 -5.46 -21.08 -10.66
CA ILE A 57 -6.73 -20.55 -10.18
C ILE A 57 -7.52 -21.68 -9.56
N SER A 58 -7.74 -21.61 -8.25
CA SER A 58 -8.45 -22.64 -7.49
C SER A 58 -9.93 -22.28 -7.35
N ASN A 59 -10.79 -23.28 -7.53
CA ASN A 59 -12.25 -23.11 -7.35
C ASN A 59 -12.70 -23.26 -5.88
N HIS A 60 -11.84 -23.81 -5.02
CA HIS A 60 -12.15 -24.04 -3.62
C HIS A 60 -11.05 -23.49 -2.72
N LEU A 61 -11.44 -22.84 -1.63
CA LEU A 61 -10.51 -22.28 -0.64
C LEU A 61 -9.53 -23.34 -0.13
N LYS A 62 -10.03 -24.53 0.22
CA LYS A 62 -9.21 -25.63 0.72
C LYS A 62 -8.04 -25.96 -0.23
N ASP A 63 -8.30 -26.07 -1.53
CA ASP A 63 -7.28 -26.40 -2.52
C ASP A 63 -6.26 -25.27 -2.70
N ALA A 64 -6.72 -24.03 -2.54
CA ALA A 64 -5.85 -22.86 -2.62
C ALA A 64 -4.87 -22.75 -1.45
N VAL A 65 -5.21 -23.26 -0.25
CA VAL A 65 -4.43 -22.99 0.98
C VAL A 65 -3.76 -24.22 1.59
N SER A 66 -4.06 -25.44 1.12
CA SER A 66 -3.65 -26.70 1.78
C SER A 66 -2.15 -27.04 1.72
N ASP A 67 -1.38 -26.41 0.83
CA ASP A 67 0.03 -26.73 0.59
C ASP A 67 0.87 -25.47 0.30
N VAL A 68 0.60 -24.36 0.98
CA VAL A 68 1.25 -23.07 0.78
C VAL A 68 2.03 -22.62 2.02
N ASP A 69 3.15 -21.91 1.79
CA ASP A 69 3.99 -21.36 2.85
C ASP A 69 3.51 -19.98 3.32
N PHE A 70 2.85 -19.23 2.43
CA PHE A 70 2.43 -17.86 2.67
C PHE A 70 1.08 -17.56 2.02
N ILE A 71 0.20 -16.90 2.75
CA ILE A 71 -1.11 -16.45 2.27
C ILE A 71 -1.18 -14.92 2.37
N GLN A 72 -1.49 -14.25 1.24
CA GLN A 72 -1.85 -12.83 1.21
C GLN A 72 -3.36 -12.71 1.07
N GLU A 73 -4.05 -12.40 2.14
CA GLU A 73 -5.50 -12.27 2.18
C GLU A 73 -5.92 -10.85 1.76
N ASN A 74 -6.90 -10.77 0.83
CA ASN A 74 -7.40 -9.54 0.23
C ASN A 74 -8.94 -9.47 0.24
N ALA A 75 -9.59 -10.15 1.17
CA ALA A 75 -11.04 -10.15 1.30
C ALA A 75 -11.58 -8.76 1.70
N PRO A 76 -12.89 -8.47 1.47
CA PRO A 76 -13.49 -7.20 1.84
C PRO A 76 -13.25 -6.79 3.30
N GLU A 77 -13.22 -5.49 3.54
CA GLU A 77 -12.94 -4.87 4.85
C GLU A 77 -14.15 -5.01 5.81
N ARG A 78 -14.48 -6.26 6.12
CA ARG A 78 -15.59 -6.65 7.01
C ARG A 78 -15.09 -7.62 8.07
N LEU A 79 -15.23 -7.23 9.34
CA LEU A 79 -14.73 -8.01 10.48
C LEU A 79 -15.36 -9.39 10.57
N ASP A 80 -16.70 -9.48 10.45
CA ASP A 80 -17.45 -10.74 10.50
C ASP A 80 -17.01 -11.74 9.42
N LEU A 81 -16.76 -11.23 8.22
CA LEU A 81 -16.29 -12.03 7.10
C LEU A 81 -14.85 -12.52 7.33
N LYS A 82 -13.95 -11.61 7.75
CA LYS A 82 -12.57 -11.96 7.99
C LYS A 82 -12.41 -12.98 9.13
N GLN A 83 -13.14 -12.85 10.24
CA GLN A 83 -13.14 -13.84 11.32
C GLN A 83 -13.49 -15.24 10.83
N LYS A 84 -14.58 -15.39 10.07
CA LYS A 84 -14.97 -16.67 9.47
C LYS A 84 -13.94 -17.20 8.49
N LEU A 85 -13.40 -16.33 7.63
CA LEU A 85 -12.40 -16.71 6.64
C LEU A 85 -11.12 -17.21 7.30
N TYR A 86 -10.62 -16.54 8.36
CA TYR A 86 -9.43 -16.97 9.08
C TYR A 86 -9.63 -18.29 9.83
N GLN A 87 -10.80 -18.49 10.41
CA GLN A 87 -11.17 -19.77 11.01
C GLN A 87 -11.13 -20.90 9.97
N GLU A 88 -11.67 -20.66 8.78
CA GLU A 88 -11.68 -21.64 7.69
C GLU A 88 -10.28 -21.87 7.10
N ILE A 89 -9.51 -20.81 6.79
CA ILE A 89 -8.13 -20.91 6.30
C ILE A 89 -7.28 -21.73 7.25
N THR A 90 -7.31 -21.42 8.55
CA THR A 90 -6.47 -22.09 9.55
C THR A 90 -6.86 -23.55 9.79
N SER A 91 -8.04 -23.97 9.37
CA SER A 91 -8.45 -25.38 9.41
C SER A 91 -7.89 -26.21 8.24
N TYR A 92 -7.44 -25.58 7.17
CA TYR A 92 -6.96 -26.25 5.95
C TYR A 92 -5.48 -26.04 5.67
N CYS A 93 -4.89 -24.90 6.04
CA CYS A 93 -3.50 -24.62 5.72
C CYS A 93 -2.53 -25.31 6.70
N PRO A 94 -1.29 -25.60 6.25
CA PRO A 94 -0.26 -26.17 7.12
C PRO A 94 0.05 -25.27 8.34
N GLU A 95 0.52 -25.88 9.43
CA GLU A 95 0.84 -25.13 10.66
C GLU A 95 1.96 -24.08 10.51
N HIS A 96 2.85 -24.26 9.55
CA HIS A 96 3.95 -23.31 9.27
C HIS A 96 3.52 -22.12 8.41
N THR A 97 2.34 -22.15 7.77
CA THR A 97 1.89 -21.12 6.84
C THR A 97 1.69 -19.78 7.54
N ILE A 98 2.34 -18.75 7.03
CA ILE A 98 2.14 -17.35 7.48
C ILE A 98 0.92 -16.77 6.76
N ILE A 99 0.05 -16.12 7.51
CA ILE A 99 -1.17 -15.52 6.96
C ILE A 99 -1.14 -14.01 7.17
N ALA A 100 -0.97 -13.27 6.07
CA ALA A 100 -0.89 -11.81 6.06
C ALA A 100 -2.19 -11.20 5.50
N SER A 101 -2.82 -10.31 6.26
CA SER A 101 -3.98 -9.54 5.81
C SER A 101 -3.57 -8.26 5.10
N SER A 102 -4.25 -7.94 4.01
CA SER A 102 -4.16 -6.61 3.36
C SER A 102 -5.15 -5.59 3.93
N SER A 103 -5.73 -5.82 5.11
CA SER A 103 -6.68 -4.90 5.73
C SER A 103 -6.09 -3.51 5.88
N SER A 104 -6.85 -2.47 5.50
CA SER A 104 -6.40 -1.08 5.58
C SER A 104 -6.80 -0.39 6.90
N GLY A 105 -7.75 -0.94 7.65
CA GLY A 105 -8.28 -0.29 8.84
C GLY A 105 -8.59 -1.20 10.02
N LEU A 106 -8.88 -2.49 9.80
CA LEU A 106 -9.17 -3.44 10.87
C LEU A 106 -7.92 -3.85 11.62
N LYS A 107 -8.06 -4.11 12.91
CA LYS A 107 -6.97 -4.61 13.75
C LYS A 107 -6.85 -6.12 13.61
N VAL A 108 -5.62 -6.63 13.55
CA VAL A 108 -5.33 -8.08 13.57
C VAL A 108 -5.92 -8.73 14.82
N SER A 109 -5.77 -8.09 15.97
CA SER A 109 -6.34 -8.57 17.24
C SER A 109 -7.83 -8.84 17.20
N ASP A 110 -8.58 -8.17 16.31
CA ASP A 110 -10.02 -8.35 16.21
C ASP A 110 -10.40 -9.52 15.30
N PHE A 111 -9.69 -9.75 14.20
CA PHE A 111 -10.04 -10.83 13.27
C PHE A 111 -9.29 -12.14 13.51
N GLN A 112 -8.19 -12.16 14.29
CA GLN A 112 -7.46 -13.40 14.58
C GLN A 112 -8.08 -14.26 15.69
N LYS A 113 -9.04 -13.73 16.48
CA LYS A 113 -9.54 -14.35 17.72
C LYS A 113 -10.13 -15.75 17.52
N GLU A 114 -10.84 -15.95 16.42
CA GLU A 114 -11.58 -17.17 16.13
C GLU A 114 -10.74 -18.19 15.32
N ALA A 115 -9.52 -17.84 14.94
CA ALA A 115 -8.64 -18.72 14.19
C ALA A 115 -8.05 -19.83 15.09
N GLN A 116 -7.79 -21.01 14.54
CA GLN A 116 -7.21 -22.14 15.29
C GLN A 116 -5.74 -21.88 15.68
N HIS A 117 -5.00 -21.13 14.84
CA HIS A 117 -3.58 -20.80 15.01
C HIS A 117 -3.35 -19.30 14.83
N PRO A 118 -3.86 -18.46 15.76
CA PRO A 118 -3.83 -17.01 15.62
C PRO A 118 -2.41 -16.42 15.67
N GLU A 119 -1.44 -17.17 16.22
CA GLU A 119 -0.04 -16.74 16.32
C GLU A 119 0.65 -16.55 14.96
N ARG A 120 0.05 -17.08 13.88
CA ARG A 120 0.57 -17.01 12.50
C ARG A 120 -0.05 -15.89 11.68
N ILE A 121 -1.04 -15.21 12.24
CA ILE A 121 -1.82 -14.18 11.55
C ILE A 121 -1.24 -12.81 11.88
N LEU A 122 -0.96 -12.03 10.84
CA LEU A 122 -0.45 -10.68 10.93
C LEU A 122 -1.08 -9.77 9.88
N LEU A 123 -0.85 -8.48 9.98
CA LEU A 123 -1.07 -7.55 8.89
C LEU A 123 0.18 -7.49 8.01
N GLY A 124 -0.01 -7.61 6.70
CA GLY A 124 0.99 -7.31 5.68
C GLY A 124 0.33 -6.40 4.64
N HIS A 125 0.24 -5.11 4.97
CA HIS A 125 -0.53 -4.12 4.21
C HIS A 125 0.32 -3.47 3.11
N PRO A 126 0.12 -3.83 1.83
CA PRO A 126 0.80 -3.18 0.71
C PRO A 126 0.11 -1.88 0.33
N PHE A 127 0.84 -0.99 -0.34
CA PHE A 127 0.29 0.23 -0.94
C PHE A 127 -0.01 0.06 -2.43
N ASN A 128 -1.05 0.70 -2.91
CA ASN A 128 -1.46 0.69 -4.31
C ASN A 128 -0.66 1.68 -5.18
N PRO A 129 -0.17 1.24 -6.34
CA PRO A 129 -0.27 -0.10 -6.95
C PRO A 129 0.76 -1.08 -6.32
N PRO A 130 0.28 -2.25 -5.81
CA PRO A 130 1.10 -3.11 -4.94
C PRO A 130 2.25 -3.83 -5.66
N HIS A 131 2.29 -3.86 -6.97
CA HIS A 131 3.40 -4.40 -7.74
C HIS A 131 4.56 -3.39 -7.85
N LEU A 132 4.30 -2.09 -7.87
CA LEU A 132 5.30 -1.03 -7.96
C LEU A 132 5.71 -0.49 -6.59
N LEU A 133 4.75 -0.01 -5.78
CA LEU A 133 5.11 0.62 -4.50
C LEU A 133 5.77 -0.37 -3.54
N PRO A 134 7.01 -0.07 -3.07
CA PRO A 134 7.78 -1.03 -2.28
C PRO A 134 7.30 -1.16 -0.83
N LEU A 135 6.55 -0.20 -0.29
CA LEU A 135 6.11 -0.23 1.10
C LEU A 135 5.20 -1.42 1.39
N VAL A 136 5.49 -2.12 2.49
CA VAL A 136 4.57 -3.02 3.18
C VAL A 136 4.61 -2.70 4.68
N GLU A 137 3.44 -2.41 5.26
CA GLU A 137 3.31 -2.22 6.70
C GLU A 137 2.99 -3.56 7.38
N ILE A 138 3.81 -3.94 8.35
CA ILE A 138 3.67 -5.19 9.09
C ILE A 138 3.30 -4.87 10.54
N VAL A 139 2.24 -5.48 11.05
CA VAL A 139 1.92 -5.44 12.47
C VAL A 139 1.25 -6.73 12.92
N GLY A 140 1.59 -7.19 14.11
CA GLY A 140 0.91 -8.31 14.76
C GLY A 140 -0.28 -7.84 15.60
N GLY A 141 -1.22 -8.75 15.80
CA GLY A 141 -2.21 -8.62 16.85
C GLY A 141 -1.67 -9.15 18.19
N ASN A 142 -2.53 -9.13 19.20
CA ASN A 142 -2.17 -9.56 20.57
C ASN A 142 -1.70 -11.02 20.68
N LEU A 143 -2.06 -11.87 19.71
CA LEU A 143 -1.72 -13.29 19.69
C LEU A 143 -0.63 -13.63 18.67
N THR A 144 -0.20 -12.68 17.85
CA THR A 144 0.81 -12.92 16.81
C THR A 144 2.18 -13.18 17.41
N SER A 145 2.86 -14.22 16.94
CA SER A 145 4.22 -14.53 17.35
C SER A 145 5.25 -13.51 16.83
N PRO A 146 6.18 -13.02 17.65
CA PRO A 146 7.26 -12.16 17.19
C PRO A 146 8.13 -12.79 16.09
N GLN A 147 8.29 -14.12 16.12
CA GLN A 147 9.04 -14.84 15.10
C GLN A 147 8.34 -14.75 13.74
N VAL A 148 7.01 -14.84 13.71
CA VAL A 148 6.21 -14.74 12.48
C VAL A 148 6.34 -13.33 11.87
N LEU A 149 6.36 -12.27 12.68
CA LEU A 149 6.61 -10.90 12.20
C LEU A 149 7.99 -10.79 11.51
N LYS A 150 9.00 -11.38 12.10
CA LYS A 150 10.35 -11.41 11.51
C LYS A 150 10.38 -12.17 10.19
N GLN A 151 9.80 -13.37 10.15
CA GLN A 151 9.73 -14.19 8.94
C GLN A 151 8.95 -13.48 7.81
N ALA A 152 7.82 -12.87 8.14
CA ALA A 152 7.05 -12.09 7.16
C ALA A 152 7.86 -10.89 6.62
N SER A 153 8.58 -10.18 7.48
CA SER A 153 9.46 -9.09 7.06
C SER A 153 10.55 -9.56 6.11
N GLU A 154 11.19 -10.69 6.41
CA GLU A 154 12.22 -11.30 5.56
C GLU A 154 11.62 -11.75 4.22
N PHE A 155 10.45 -12.36 4.23
CA PHE A 155 9.73 -12.75 3.01
C PHE A 155 9.41 -11.55 2.10
N TYR A 156 8.87 -10.46 2.66
CA TYR A 156 8.59 -9.27 1.87
C TYR A 156 9.88 -8.62 1.31
N LYS A 157 11.00 -8.67 2.03
CA LYS A 157 12.30 -8.22 1.51
C LYS A 157 12.76 -9.07 0.33
N GLN A 158 12.56 -10.39 0.35
CA GLN A 158 12.88 -11.28 -0.78
C GLN A 158 12.03 -10.93 -2.01
N LEU A 159 10.82 -10.40 -1.82
CA LEU A 159 9.99 -9.87 -2.90
C LEU A 159 10.46 -8.51 -3.44
N GLY A 160 11.50 -7.91 -2.87
CA GLY A 160 11.96 -6.57 -3.22
C GLY A 160 11.13 -5.46 -2.58
N LYS A 161 10.42 -5.77 -1.48
CA LYS A 161 9.66 -4.76 -0.72
C LYS A 161 10.51 -4.14 0.39
N ASN A 162 10.10 -2.94 0.81
CA ASN A 162 10.63 -2.22 1.97
C ASN A 162 9.62 -2.33 3.14
N PRO A 163 9.61 -3.46 3.87
CA PRO A 163 8.68 -3.64 4.97
C PRO A 163 9.07 -2.78 6.18
N ILE A 164 8.07 -2.14 6.78
CA ILE A 164 8.20 -1.52 8.10
C ILE A 164 7.41 -2.34 9.11
N VAL A 165 7.99 -2.60 10.28
CA VAL A 165 7.34 -3.34 11.36
C VAL A 165 6.87 -2.36 12.42
N LEU A 166 5.56 -2.29 12.64
CA LEU A 166 4.96 -1.42 13.62
C LEU A 166 4.99 -2.08 15.01
N ASN A 167 5.28 -1.30 16.03
CA ASN A 167 5.35 -1.78 17.42
C ASN A 167 3.98 -2.05 18.04
N LYS A 168 2.91 -1.48 17.48
CA LYS A 168 1.53 -1.68 17.97
C LYS A 168 0.51 -1.38 16.88
N GLU A 169 -0.67 -1.96 17.03
CA GLU A 169 -1.80 -1.71 16.16
C GLU A 169 -2.35 -0.29 16.35
N VAL A 170 -2.63 0.37 15.23
CA VAL A 170 -3.33 1.65 15.17
C VAL A 170 -4.24 1.66 13.93
N LYS A 171 -5.42 2.25 14.04
CA LYS A 171 -6.34 2.39 12.89
C LYS A 171 -5.66 3.18 11.77
N GLY A 172 -5.74 2.65 10.53
CA GLY A 172 -5.13 3.30 9.36
C GLY A 172 -3.60 3.20 9.30
N HIS A 173 -2.99 2.41 10.18
CA HIS A 173 -1.55 2.15 10.24
C HIS A 173 -0.70 3.44 10.23
N VAL A 174 0.43 3.52 9.55
CA VAL A 174 1.27 4.73 9.50
C VAL A 174 1.00 5.54 8.24
N ALA A 175 1.13 4.91 7.06
CA ALA A 175 1.09 5.64 5.81
C ALA A 175 -0.31 6.18 5.49
N ASN A 176 -1.39 5.41 5.72
CA ASN A 176 -2.76 5.90 5.58
C ASN A 176 -3.06 7.06 6.54
N ARG A 177 -2.52 7.04 7.76
CA ARG A 177 -2.71 8.14 8.71
C ARG A 177 -2.03 9.43 8.25
N LEU A 178 -0.81 9.32 7.72
CA LEU A 178 -0.08 10.48 7.15
C LEU A 178 -0.81 11.03 5.93
N GLN A 179 -1.29 10.15 5.06
CA GLN A 179 -2.07 10.53 3.90
C GLN A 179 -3.41 11.18 4.27
N ALA A 180 -4.13 10.61 5.25
CA ALA A 180 -5.38 11.18 5.75
C ALA A 180 -5.17 12.55 6.43
N ALA A 181 -4.05 12.77 7.11
CA ALA A 181 -3.73 14.06 7.69
C ALA A 181 -3.53 15.14 6.61
N LEU A 182 -2.83 14.78 5.52
CA LEU A 182 -2.68 15.66 4.35
C LEU A 182 -4.03 15.97 3.69
N TRP A 183 -4.83 14.94 3.41
CA TRP A 183 -6.13 15.12 2.77
C TRP A 183 -7.11 15.94 3.60
N ARG A 184 -7.09 15.76 4.93
CA ARG A 184 -7.95 16.55 5.81
C ARG A 184 -7.71 18.04 5.63
N GLU A 185 -6.44 18.46 5.58
CA GLU A 185 -6.10 19.86 5.38
C GLU A 185 -6.38 20.30 3.93
N ALA A 186 -6.01 19.49 2.95
CA ALA A 186 -6.25 19.78 1.53
C ALA A 186 -7.75 20.03 1.24
N PHE A 187 -8.64 19.18 1.77
CA PHE A 187 -10.08 19.32 1.60
C PHE A 187 -10.63 20.54 2.38
N SER A 188 -10.11 20.79 3.57
CA SER A 188 -10.48 21.94 4.39
C SER A 188 -10.16 23.28 3.71
N LEU A 189 -9.00 23.39 3.05
CA LEU A 189 -8.60 24.60 2.32
C LEU A 189 -9.54 24.89 1.14
N VAL A 190 -9.97 23.87 0.41
CA VAL A 190 -10.95 24.02 -0.69
C VAL A 190 -12.34 24.38 -0.14
N GLU A 191 -12.81 23.67 0.90
CA GLU A 191 -14.10 23.95 1.53
C GLU A 191 -14.20 25.40 2.05
N GLN A 192 -13.13 25.92 2.61
CA GLN A 192 -13.05 27.32 3.10
C GLN A 192 -12.87 28.34 1.97
N GLY A 193 -12.71 27.92 0.73
CA GLY A 193 -12.48 28.80 -0.42
C GLY A 193 -11.12 29.48 -0.40
N VAL A 194 -10.13 28.91 0.30
CA VAL A 194 -8.76 29.44 0.34
C VAL A 194 -8.07 29.31 -1.04
N CYS A 195 -8.32 28.17 -1.71
CA CYS A 195 -7.80 27.89 -3.04
C CYS A 195 -8.63 26.80 -3.72
N SER A 196 -8.43 26.56 -5.02
CA SER A 196 -9.06 25.49 -5.78
C SER A 196 -8.41 24.12 -5.51
N ALA A 197 -9.07 23.03 -5.90
CA ALA A 197 -8.48 21.70 -5.87
C ALA A 197 -7.23 21.60 -6.77
N GLU A 198 -7.24 22.28 -7.94
CA GLU A 198 -6.07 22.41 -8.81
C GLU A 198 -4.88 23.05 -8.11
N ASP A 199 -5.10 24.16 -7.38
CA ASP A 199 -4.02 24.85 -6.65
C ASP A 199 -3.42 23.98 -5.55
N VAL A 200 -4.24 23.21 -4.84
CA VAL A 200 -3.77 22.23 -3.83
C VAL A 200 -2.88 21.17 -4.47
N ASP A 201 -3.29 20.59 -5.58
CA ASP A 201 -2.50 19.59 -6.30
C ASP A 201 -1.18 20.18 -6.81
N ILE A 202 -1.20 21.39 -7.38
CA ILE A 202 0.01 22.11 -7.82
C ILE A 202 0.92 22.38 -6.62
N ALA A 203 0.39 22.86 -5.51
CA ALA A 203 1.19 23.17 -4.31
C ALA A 203 1.92 21.92 -3.80
N ILE A 204 1.32 20.74 -3.84
CA ILE A 204 1.97 19.48 -3.44
C ILE A 204 2.95 18.99 -4.52
N THR A 205 2.50 18.87 -5.76
CA THR A 205 3.27 18.22 -6.83
C THR A 205 4.46 19.04 -7.31
N SER A 206 4.34 20.38 -7.28
CA SER A 206 5.45 21.30 -7.61
C SER A 206 6.26 21.76 -6.39
N GLY A 207 5.81 21.43 -5.19
CA GLY A 207 6.43 21.81 -3.92
C GLY A 207 7.02 20.63 -3.14
N PRO A 208 6.52 20.36 -1.94
CA PRO A 208 7.09 19.37 -1.03
C PRO A 208 7.02 17.93 -1.57
N GLY A 209 6.07 17.60 -2.41
CA GLY A 209 5.92 16.26 -2.99
C GLY A 209 7.14 15.80 -3.79
N LEU A 210 7.82 16.70 -4.51
CA LEU A 210 9.07 16.37 -5.21
C LEU A 210 10.16 15.90 -4.23
N ARG A 211 10.27 16.53 -3.07
CA ARG A 211 11.25 16.13 -2.04
C ARG A 211 10.82 14.85 -1.34
N TRP A 212 9.51 14.66 -1.15
CA TRP A 212 8.96 13.45 -0.50
C TRP A 212 9.12 12.20 -1.35
N ALA A 213 9.20 12.33 -2.67
CA ALA A 213 9.56 11.22 -3.55
C ALA A 213 10.98 10.68 -3.28
N LEU A 214 11.88 11.53 -2.74
CA LEU A 214 13.25 11.15 -2.41
C LEU A 214 13.43 10.79 -0.93
N PHE A 215 12.91 11.64 -0.02
CA PHE A 215 13.13 11.53 1.42
C PHE A 215 11.84 11.73 2.21
N GLY A 216 11.66 10.95 3.27
CA GLY A 216 10.55 11.12 4.20
C GLY A 216 10.66 12.39 5.06
N PRO A 217 9.66 12.65 5.92
CA PRO A 217 9.54 13.89 6.67
C PRO A 217 10.74 14.17 7.61
N TYR A 218 11.31 13.14 8.23
CA TYR A 218 12.45 13.32 9.16
C TYR A 218 13.72 13.76 8.44
N ILE A 219 14.05 13.16 7.30
CA ILE A 219 15.23 13.56 6.52
C ILE A 219 15.00 14.94 5.91
N ASN A 220 13.81 15.25 5.40
CA ASN A 220 13.50 16.59 4.91
C ASN A 220 13.63 17.66 6.01
N MET A 221 13.21 17.34 7.25
CA MET A 221 13.40 18.24 8.39
C MET A 221 14.89 18.39 8.74
N GLN A 222 15.68 17.32 8.71
CA GLN A 222 17.14 17.37 8.90
C GLN A 222 17.81 18.31 7.89
N LEU A 223 17.36 18.28 6.62
CA LEU A 223 17.90 19.09 5.53
C LEU A 223 17.40 20.56 5.53
N ALA A 224 16.39 20.87 6.32
CA ALA A 224 15.85 22.23 6.43
C ALA A 224 16.80 23.21 7.14
N ASN A 225 17.81 22.71 7.86
CA ASN A 225 18.80 23.55 8.56
C ASN A 225 20.19 22.92 8.51
N GLN A 226 21.23 23.69 8.16
CA GLN A 226 22.61 23.20 8.11
C GLN A 226 23.12 22.67 9.46
N LYS A 227 22.59 23.16 10.59
CA LYS A 227 22.90 22.66 11.94
C LYS A 227 22.11 21.41 12.33
N GLY A 228 21.23 20.92 11.45
CA GLY A 228 20.54 19.67 11.57
C GLY A 228 19.14 19.74 12.19
N PHE A 229 18.59 18.56 12.49
CA PHE A 229 17.18 18.35 12.85
C PHE A 229 16.72 19.19 14.07
N LYS A 230 17.54 19.23 15.14
CA LYS A 230 17.20 19.94 16.37
C LYS A 230 17.00 21.45 16.11
N GLU A 231 17.93 22.05 15.39
CA GLU A 231 17.85 23.48 15.06
C GLU A 231 16.69 23.77 14.06
N ALA A 232 16.45 22.84 13.13
CA ALA A 232 15.27 22.95 12.25
C ALA A 232 13.96 22.97 13.04
N ILE A 233 13.80 22.05 14.01
CA ILE A 233 12.62 22.00 14.89
C ILE A 233 12.51 23.24 15.79
N HIS A 234 13.64 23.73 16.34
CA HIS A 234 13.62 24.95 17.16
C HIS A 234 13.17 26.18 16.36
N HIS A 235 13.55 26.23 15.08
CA HIS A 235 13.22 27.35 14.20
C HIS A 235 11.80 27.26 13.63
N LEU A 236 11.41 26.09 13.13
CA LEU A 236 10.14 25.88 12.42
C LEU A 236 9.01 25.44 13.36
N GLY A 237 9.32 24.85 14.51
CA GLY A 237 8.32 24.31 15.45
C GLY A 237 7.32 25.34 15.96
N PRO A 238 7.73 26.54 16.44
CA PRO A 238 6.81 27.57 16.88
C PRO A 238 5.77 27.95 15.81
N PRO A 239 6.15 28.39 14.57
CA PRO A 239 5.15 28.69 13.55
C PRO A 239 4.31 27.48 13.12
N MET A 240 4.90 26.27 13.06
CA MET A 240 4.11 25.06 12.76
C MET A 240 3.05 24.80 13.83
N THR A 241 3.34 25.06 15.11
CA THR A 241 2.37 24.91 16.18
C THR A 241 1.20 25.89 16.02
N GLU A 242 1.47 27.12 15.60
CA GLU A 242 0.42 28.09 15.28
C GLU A 242 -0.46 27.59 14.12
N TRP A 243 0.15 27.08 13.04
CA TRP A 243 -0.60 26.53 11.92
C TRP A 243 -1.45 25.30 12.32
N TRP A 244 -0.88 24.37 13.11
CA TRP A 244 -1.65 23.21 13.59
C TRP A 244 -2.86 23.59 14.43
N ASN A 245 -2.78 24.69 15.17
CA ASN A 245 -3.90 25.21 15.98
C ASN A 245 -4.94 25.96 15.12
N ASP A 246 -4.53 26.51 13.98
CA ASP A 246 -5.39 27.21 13.03
C ASP A 246 -6.12 26.25 12.07
N MET A 247 -5.52 25.08 11.76
CA MET A 247 -6.10 24.08 10.89
C MET A 247 -7.50 23.65 11.35
N GLN A 248 -8.48 23.78 10.45
CA GLN A 248 -9.86 23.41 10.74
C GLN A 248 -10.07 21.89 10.66
N ALA A 249 -11.05 21.40 11.41
CA ALA A 249 -11.43 19.99 11.36
C ALA A 249 -12.38 19.76 10.20
N PHE A 250 -11.87 19.28 9.05
CA PHE A 250 -12.72 18.82 7.95
C PHE A 250 -13.60 17.66 8.41
N GLN A 251 -14.90 17.76 8.14
CA GLN A 251 -15.87 16.70 8.39
C GLN A 251 -16.54 16.30 7.08
N HIS A 252 -16.52 15.01 6.80
CA HIS A 252 -17.18 14.46 5.62
C HIS A 252 -18.71 14.62 5.75
N SER A 253 -19.32 15.21 4.71
CA SER A 253 -20.77 15.28 4.48
C SER A 253 -21.05 15.12 2.98
N ASP A 254 -22.31 14.91 2.60
CA ASP A 254 -22.69 14.87 1.18
C ASP A 254 -22.40 16.21 0.51
N GLU A 255 -22.71 17.33 1.16
CA GLU A 255 -22.46 18.68 0.66
C GLU A 255 -20.96 18.95 0.39
N THR A 256 -20.08 18.60 1.35
CA THR A 256 -18.62 18.76 1.13
C THR A 256 -18.10 17.81 0.08
N THR A 257 -18.67 16.61 -0.05
CA THR A 257 -18.31 15.65 -1.12
C THR A 257 -18.68 16.18 -2.49
N ASP A 258 -19.88 16.71 -2.67
CA ASP A 258 -20.35 17.29 -3.94
C ASP A 258 -19.49 18.49 -4.36
N LEU A 259 -19.10 19.35 -3.41
CA LEU A 259 -18.19 20.46 -3.67
C LEU A 259 -16.82 19.96 -4.17
N LEU A 260 -16.20 19.03 -3.44
CA LEU A 260 -14.88 18.49 -3.79
C LEU A 260 -14.92 17.72 -5.12
N GLU A 261 -16.02 17.00 -5.41
CA GLU A 261 -16.23 16.33 -6.69
C GLU A 261 -16.31 17.33 -7.84
N ALA A 262 -17.07 18.41 -7.68
CA ALA A 262 -17.20 19.45 -8.70
C ALA A 262 -15.85 20.11 -9.01
N GLU A 263 -15.09 20.50 -8.01
CA GLU A 263 -13.73 21.05 -8.14
C GLU A 263 -12.78 20.06 -8.83
N THR A 264 -12.79 18.78 -8.41
CA THR A 264 -11.97 17.74 -9.01
C THR A 264 -12.33 17.50 -10.47
N ASN A 265 -13.63 17.43 -10.80
CA ASN A 265 -14.11 17.24 -12.18
C ASN A 265 -13.71 18.41 -13.09
N GLN A 266 -13.75 19.64 -12.58
CA GLN A 266 -13.27 20.80 -13.32
C GLN A 266 -11.76 20.65 -13.64
N TRP A 267 -10.94 20.29 -12.67
CA TRP A 267 -9.51 20.03 -12.85
C TRP A 267 -9.25 18.88 -13.83
N LEU A 268 -10.00 17.78 -13.75
CA LEU A 268 -9.86 16.61 -14.64
C LEU A 268 -10.15 16.92 -16.12
N THR A 269 -10.84 18.01 -16.45
CA THR A 269 -11.06 18.41 -17.85
C THR A 269 -9.76 18.61 -18.64
N GLN A 270 -8.68 18.97 -17.98
CA GLN A 270 -7.37 19.16 -18.59
C GLN A 270 -6.68 17.81 -18.95
N TYR A 271 -7.15 16.70 -18.37
CA TYR A 271 -6.58 15.37 -18.55
C TYR A 271 -7.47 14.43 -19.39
N LYS A 272 -8.51 14.94 -20.07
CA LYS A 272 -9.50 14.13 -20.79
C LYS A 272 -8.92 13.17 -21.82
N ASP A 273 -7.76 13.50 -22.40
CA ASP A 273 -7.07 12.72 -23.42
C ASP A 273 -5.90 11.88 -22.85
N ILE A 274 -5.77 11.83 -21.52
CA ILE A 274 -4.67 11.17 -20.81
C ILE A 274 -5.21 10.02 -19.97
N ASP A 275 -4.67 8.82 -20.15
CA ASP A 275 -4.88 7.71 -19.21
C ASP A 275 -4.04 7.97 -17.94
N LEU A 276 -4.70 8.52 -16.91
CA LEU A 276 -4.06 8.87 -15.64
C LEU A 276 -3.50 7.66 -14.89
N TYR A 277 -4.14 6.48 -15.00
CA TYR A 277 -3.61 5.26 -14.37
C TYR A 277 -2.30 4.83 -15.02
N GLN A 278 -2.27 4.76 -16.34
CA GLN A 278 -1.07 4.40 -17.08
C GLN A 278 0.04 5.45 -16.90
N THR A 279 -0.30 6.74 -16.90
CA THR A 279 0.65 7.84 -16.70
C THR A 279 1.26 7.76 -15.30
N ARG A 280 0.45 7.52 -14.26
CA ARG A 280 0.91 7.31 -12.90
C ARG A 280 1.89 6.13 -12.82
N ASP A 281 1.53 4.98 -13.38
CA ASP A 281 2.33 3.77 -13.24
C ASP A 281 3.67 3.89 -13.96
N LYS A 282 3.70 4.50 -15.16
CA LYS A 282 4.95 4.85 -15.86
C LYS A 282 5.81 5.82 -15.05
N GLY A 283 5.21 6.88 -14.52
CA GLY A 283 5.93 7.85 -13.68
C GLY A 283 6.50 7.22 -12.41
N LEU A 284 5.77 6.29 -11.80
CA LEU A 284 6.28 5.54 -10.64
C LEU A 284 7.49 4.66 -11.02
N VAL A 285 7.48 4.00 -12.16
CA VAL A 285 8.65 3.23 -12.66
C VAL A 285 9.87 4.14 -12.79
N ASP A 286 9.72 5.33 -13.35
CA ASP A 286 10.85 6.26 -13.54
C ASP A 286 11.36 6.80 -12.19
N ILE A 287 10.48 7.15 -11.26
CA ILE A 287 10.84 7.56 -9.89
C ILE A 287 11.58 6.44 -9.15
N LEU A 288 11.11 5.20 -9.25
CA LEU A 288 11.75 4.06 -8.60
C LEU A 288 13.15 3.80 -9.18
N LYS A 289 13.32 3.88 -10.50
CA LYS A 289 14.64 3.80 -11.15
C LYS A 289 15.59 4.90 -10.65
N LEU A 290 15.09 6.13 -10.55
CA LEU A 290 15.87 7.24 -10.02
C LEU A 290 16.31 6.97 -8.57
N ARG A 291 15.41 6.47 -7.72
CA ARG A 291 15.74 6.12 -6.33
C ARG A 291 16.81 5.04 -6.25
N GLN A 292 16.72 3.98 -7.09
CA GLN A 292 17.74 2.92 -7.18
C GLN A 292 19.11 3.49 -7.60
N GLN A 293 19.16 4.36 -8.63
CA GLN A 293 20.39 5.04 -9.05
C GLN A 293 21.02 5.87 -7.94
N LEU A 294 20.19 6.52 -7.12
CA LEU A 294 20.62 7.33 -5.98
C LEU A 294 20.89 6.50 -4.70
N LYS A 295 20.68 5.17 -4.75
CA LYS A 295 20.81 4.23 -3.60
C LYS A 295 19.95 4.65 -2.40
N LEU A 296 18.71 4.99 -2.65
CA LEU A 296 17.72 5.42 -1.65
C LEU A 296 16.73 4.32 -1.25
N ASP A 297 16.91 3.11 -1.73
CA ASP A 297 16.07 1.94 -1.44
C ASP A 297 16.71 1.03 -0.39
#